data_d8e0a80e4ccd1cb3a5549c81e2d7a5fe
#
_entry.id   d8e0a80e4ccd1cb3a5549c81e2d7a5fe
#
_cell.length_a   1.000
_cell.length_b   1.000
_cell.length_c   1.000
_cell.angle_alpha   90.00
_cell.angle_beta   90.00
_cell.angle_gamma   90.00
#
_symmetry.space_group_name_H-M   'P 1'
#
loop_
_entity.id
_entity.type
_entity.pdbx_description
1 polymer ?
#
loop_
_entity_poly.entity_id
_entity_poly.type
_entity_poly.pdbx_seq_one_letter_code
_entity_poly.pdbx_strand_id
1 'polypeptide(L)'
;MILKNIFKTLSLAAVALIATSCQDTDAQIDIVEVDAPTLVGAAPSTDNPLLFGEATITVTFDKNIGFATKNTSQITLNGKPVKSALVVGISNTLTITADVDFNKTQVLHIPAGVIVGPQSKTYDQSIDYTWTVKELGSNDATAITQKLGWGWNFGNHFDTSNTQWGYWDGVAQVTAAPFQKLVAAGAKTVRMPVTWTNHMDDSNVISAAYLDEVASAVDLAIGVGLNVILNTHHDSFETDLGNAAGDAEIAKKDSTIIADLWKQVATRFANYGDQLIFECFNEIHAGDNWGAGSDAENALLNAWNQYAVNAIRETGGNNATRWIAVSGYAANIDQTIAKLVLPNDPANRLIVAVHCYDPYNFCLAPVASNTNSWGHNAEPGHSVDGANEEYILKQLYKLRTAYIEKGIPCYLGEYGCVWQTTERANAFRKYYLEFFCRAANLAGIPMMVWDNNGKATGGDEENGYINHATGEYVGDPEIIPMMIKACTSNDNNYWFDTIWNNSPAAE
;
A
#
# COMPACT_ATOMS: atom_id res chain seq x y z
N MET A 1 -2.50 32.18 -43.41
CA MET A 1 -3.75 32.43 -44.16
C MET A 1 -3.75 31.59 -45.45
N ILE A 2 -3.34 30.31 -45.42
CA ILE A 2 -3.24 29.40 -46.59
C ILE A 2 -3.76 27.99 -46.28
N LEU A 3 -4.33 27.74 -45.12
CA LEU A 3 -4.83 26.38 -44.74
C LEU A 3 -6.35 26.26 -44.61
N LYS A 4 -7.12 27.25 -45.08
CA LYS A 4 -8.61 27.23 -45.01
C LYS A 4 -9.31 26.87 -46.32
N ASN A 5 -8.60 26.66 -47.43
CA ASN A 5 -9.20 26.43 -48.74
C ASN A 5 -9.04 25.04 -49.36
N ILE A 6 -8.47 24.08 -48.62
CA ILE A 6 -8.25 22.71 -49.15
C ILE A 6 -9.41 21.74 -48.83
N PHE A 7 -10.28 22.06 -47.86
CA PHE A 7 -11.37 21.19 -47.46
C PHE A 7 -12.72 21.45 -48.12
N LYS A 8 -12.83 22.43 -49.03
CA LYS A 8 -14.07 22.74 -49.77
C LYS A 8 -14.16 22.18 -51.18
N THR A 9 -13.07 21.59 -51.69
CA THR A 9 -13.05 21.11 -53.09
C THR A 9 -13.07 19.58 -53.26
N LEU A 10 -13.09 18.80 -52.17
CA LEU A 10 -13.18 17.35 -52.26
C LEU A 10 -14.58 16.74 -52.03
N SER A 11 -15.58 17.55 -51.68
CA SER A 11 -16.94 17.07 -51.46
C SER A 11 -17.89 17.27 -52.63
N LEU A 12 -17.45 17.86 -53.73
CA LEU A 12 -18.28 18.05 -54.94
C LEU A 12 -17.89 17.18 -56.15
N ALA A 13 -16.76 16.48 -56.11
CA ALA A 13 -16.31 15.63 -57.20
C ALA A 13 -16.80 14.17 -57.14
N ALA A 14 -17.37 13.77 -56.01
CA ALA A 14 -17.88 12.39 -55.83
C ALA A 14 -19.37 12.22 -56.14
N VAL A 15 -20.09 13.28 -56.48
CA VAL A 15 -21.54 13.20 -56.81
C VAL A 15 -21.85 13.31 -58.31
N ALA A 16 -20.84 13.61 -59.13
CA ALA A 16 -21.10 13.88 -60.58
C ALA A 16 -20.74 12.69 -61.53
N LEU A 17 -20.41 11.49 -61.03
CA LEU A 17 -20.03 10.34 -61.83
C LEU A 17 -20.97 9.14 -61.75
N ILE A 18 -22.21 9.32 -61.22
CA ILE A 18 -23.22 8.21 -61.14
C ILE A 18 -24.51 8.56 -61.90
N ALA A 19 -24.43 9.43 -62.92
CA ALA A 19 -25.62 9.85 -63.65
C ALA A 19 -25.61 9.44 -65.16
N THR A 20 -24.87 8.41 -65.58
CA THR A 20 -25.02 7.87 -66.95
C THR A 20 -24.73 6.38 -66.95
N SER A 21 -25.67 5.58 -66.49
CA SER A 21 -26.05 4.27 -67.04
C SER A 21 -27.31 3.78 -66.34
N CYS A 22 -28.45 4.38 -66.69
CA CYS A 22 -29.70 3.66 -66.52
C CYS A 22 -29.80 2.65 -67.66
N GLN A 23 -29.46 1.39 -67.39
CA GLN A 23 -30.09 0.25 -67.99
C GLN A 23 -30.66 -0.60 -66.88
N ASP A 24 -31.95 -0.83 -66.94
CA ASP A 24 -32.72 -1.67 -66.04
C ASP A 24 -32.04 -3.02 -65.82
N THR A 25 -31.41 -3.16 -64.68
CA THR A 25 -31.35 -4.40 -63.97
C THR A 25 -31.80 -4.09 -62.57
N ASP A 26 -32.96 -4.58 -62.18
CA ASP A 26 -33.37 -4.71 -60.78
C ASP A 26 -32.30 -5.55 -60.03
N ALA A 27 -31.17 -4.96 -59.78
CA ALA A 27 -30.26 -5.49 -58.78
C ALA A 27 -30.92 -5.21 -57.44
N GLN A 28 -31.77 -6.07 -56.97
CA GLN A 28 -32.13 -6.13 -55.57
C GLN A 28 -30.81 -6.20 -54.79
N ILE A 29 -30.41 -5.04 -54.24
CA ILE A 29 -29.36 -5.05 -53.21
C ILE A 29 -30.00 -5.76 -52.03
N ASP A 30 -29.69 -7.04 -51.89
CA ASP A 30 -30.04 -7.81 -50.70
C ASP A 30 -29.33 -7.08 -49.53
N ILE A 31 -30.09 -6.23 -48.84
CA ILE A 31 -29.59 -5.64 -47.59
C ILE A 31 -29.50 -6.78 -46.60
N VAL A 32 -28.29 -7.28 -46.40
CA VAL A 32 -28.02 -8.23 -45.34
C VAL A 32 -28.42 -7.59 -44.02
N GLU A 33 -29.47 -8.11 -43.42
CA GLU A 33 -29.94 -7.62 -42.14
C GLU A 33 -28.91 -8.00 -41.06
N VAL A 34 -28.46 -7.02 -40.30
CA VAL A 34 -27.48 -7.22 -39.23
C VAL A 34 -28.20 -7.14 -37.89
N ASP A 35 -27.97 -8.12 -37.03
CA ASP A 35 -28.52 -8.10 -35.68
C ASP A 35 -27.97 -6.93 -34.84
N ALA A 36 -28.72 -6.54 -33.82
CA ALA A 36 -28.25 -5.59 -32.81
C ALA A 36 -26.91 -6.03 -32.14
N PRO A 37 -26.09 -5.12 -31.63
CA PRO A 37 -24.91 -5.51 -30.89
C PRO A 37 -25.27 -6.27 -29.61
N THR A 38 -24.41 -7.19 -29.20
CA THR A 38 -24.54 -7.90 -27.93
C THR A 38 -23.42 -7.53 -26.98
N LEU A 39 -23.75 -7.48 -25.69
CA LEU A 39 -22.79 -7.13 -24.65
C LEU A 39 -21.79 -8.27 -24.44
N VAL A 40 -20.49 -7.95 -24.43
CA VAL A 40 -19.39 -8.89 -24.14
C VAL A 40 -18.93 -8.77 -22.69
N GLY A 41 -18.75 -7.57 -22.17
CA GLY A 41 -18.33 -7.36 -20.80
C GLY A 41 -17.87 -5.95 -20.51
N ALA A 42 -17.35 -5.75 -19.30
CA ALA A 42 -16.76 -4.50 -18.85
C ALA A 42 -15.38 -4.72 -18.21
N ALA A 43 -14.56 -3.66 -18.24
CA ALA A 43 -13.30 -3.57 -17.48
C ALA A 43 -13.27 -2.22 -16.75
N PRO A 44 -12.76 -2.17 -15.51
CA PRO A 44 -12.27 -3.33 -14.75
C PRO A 44 -13.37 -4.36 -14.49
N SER A 45 -12.97 -5.63 -14.32
CA SER A 45 -13.91 -6.71 -13.93
C SER A 45 -14.61 -6.32 -12.62
N THR A 46 -15.88 -6.72 -12.47
CA THR A 46 -16.63 -6.54 -11.22
C THR A 46 -16.03 -7.31 -10.03
N ASP A 47 -15.07 -8.18 -10.28
CA ASP A 47 -14.26 -8.83 -9.22
C ASP A 47 -13.30 -7.88 -8.53
N ASN A 48 -12.95 -6.75 -9.15
CA ASN A 48 -12.09 -5.71 -8.58
C ASN A 48 -12.95 -4.47 -8.28
N PRO A 49 -12.97 -3.94 -7.05
CA PRO A 49 -13.79 -2.78 -6.71
C PRO A 49 -13.33 -1.54 -7.46
N LEU A 50 -14.24 -0.61 -7.72
CA LEU A 50 -13.90 0.75 -8.04
C LEU A 50 -13.63 1.51 -6.75
N LEU A 51 -12.41 2.01 -6.59
CA LEU A 51 -11.99 2.82 -5.44
C LEU A 51 -12.20 4.29 -5.73
N PHE A 52 -12.34 5.07 -4.65
CA PHE A 52 -12.47 6.53 -4.71
C PHE A 52 -11.49 7.19 -5.69
N GLY A 53 -11.96 8.22 -6.39
CA GLY A 53 -11.22 9.00 -7.35
C GLY A 53 -11.78 8.88 -8.77
N GLU A 54 -11.00 9.23 -9.79
CA GLU A 54 -11.41 9.09 -11.17
C GLU A 54 -11.19 7.66 -11.68
N ALA A 55 -12.22 7.08 -12.26
CA ALA A 55 -12.14 5.76 -12.90
C ALA A 55 -12.46 5.82 -14.38
N THR A 56 -11.74 5.02 -15.16
CA THR A 56 -12.06 4.69 -16.54
C THR A 56 -12.69 3.30 -16.59
N ILE A 57 -13.90 3.23 -17.12
CA ILE A 57 -14.65 2.00 -17.32
C ILE A 57 -14.82 1.77 -18.83
N THR A 58 -14.53 0.58 -19.31
CA THR A 58 -14.79 0.20 -20.69
C THR A 58 -15.89 -0.85 -20.77
N VAL A 59 -16.83 -0.67 -21.67
CA VAL A 59 -17.90 -1.64 -21.95
C VAL A 59 -17.75 -2.09 -23.39
N THR A 60 -17.61 -3.42 -23.60
CA THR A 60 -17.27 -4.00 -24.89
C THR A 60 -18.46 -4.78 -25.46
N PHE A 61 -18.69 -4.65 -26.74
CA PHE A 61 -19.72 -5.33 -27.53
C PHE A 61 -19.09 -6.24 -28.59
N ASP A 62 -19.89 -7.11 -29.17
CA ASP A 62 -19.46 -8.02 -30.25
C ASP A 62 -19.34 -7.32 -31.62
N LYS A 63 -19.96 -6.14 -31.78
CA LYS A 63 -20.00 -5.32 -33.01
C LYS A 63 -19.61 -3.89 -32.70
N ASN A 64 -19.22 -3.14 -33.75
CA ASN A 64 -19.01 -1.72 -33.64
C ASN A 64 -20.28 -1.01 -33.15
N ILE A 65 -20.11 -0.01 -32.31
CA ILE A 65 -21.19 0.71 -31.66
C ILE A 65 -21.10 2.22 -31.90
N GLY A 66 -22.17 2.89 -31.60
CA GLY A 66 -22.31 4.34 -31.51
C GLY A 66 -23.41 4.71 -30.53
N PHE A 67 -23.74 5.98 -30.46
CA PHE A 67 -24.81 6.48 -29.62
C PHE A 67 -26.07 6.78 -30.46
N ALA A 68 -27.23 6.38 -29.95
CA ALA A 68 -28.53 6.72 -30.55
C ALA A 68 -28.76 8.25 -30.54
N THR A 69 -28.24 8.93 -29.52
CA THR A 69 -28.30 10.39 -29.37
C THR A 69 -26.96 10.93 -28.87
N LYS A 70 -26.70 12.22 -29.06
CA LYS A 70 -25.48 12.85 -28.51
C LYS A 70 -25.55 13.07 -26.98
N ASN A 71 -26.71 12.82 -26.38
CA ASN A 71 -26.91 13.03 -24.95
C ASN A 71 -26.51 11.76 -24.17
N THR A 72 -25.32 11.77 -23.59
CA THR A 72 -24.77 10.71 -22.74
C THR A 72 -25.02 10.95 -21.25
N SER A 73 -25.68 12.04 -20.86
CA SER A 73 -25.92 12.39 -19.45
C SER A 73 -26.82 11.41 -18.69
N GLN A 74 -27.53 10.55 -19.41
CA GLN A 74 -28.33 9.47 -18.82
C GLN A 74 -27.51 8.22 -18.44
N ILE A 75 -26.22 8.15 -18.83
CA ILE A 75 -25.27 7.16 -18.31
C ILE A 75 -24.82 7.65 -16.95
N THR A 76 -25.01 6.83 -15.92
CA THR A 76 -24.76 7.25 -14.54
C THR A 76 -23.89 6.27 -13.78
N LEU A 77 -23.08 6.79 -12.85
CA LEU A 77 -22.46 6.03 -11.78
C LEU A 77 -23.11 6.45 -10.44
N ASN A 78 -23.69 5.51 -9.69
CA ASN A 78 -24.45 5.80 -8.46
C ASN A 78 -25.56 6.85 -8.65
N GLY A 79 -26.20 6.85 -9.83
CA GLY A 79 -27.24 7.82 -10.15
C GLY A 79 -26.74 9.22 -10.55
N LYS A 80 -25.43 9.47 -10.50
CA LYS A 80 -24.80 10.73 -10.96
C LYS A 80 -24.35 10.59 -12.42
N PRO A 81 -24.58 11.57 -13.30
CA PRO A 81 -24.05 11.54 -14.66
C PRO A 81 -22.54 11.35 -14.66
N VAL A 82 -22.05 10.48 -15.56
CA VAL A 82 -20.60 10.27 -15.74
C VAL A 82 -19.94 11.52 -16.36
N LYS A 83 -18.63 11.71 -16.13
CA LYS A 83 -17.87 12.83 -16.71
C LYS A 83 -17.85 12.80 -18.24
N SER A 84 -17.63 11.61 -18.78
CA SER A 84 -17.64 11.40 -20.23
C SER A 84 -18.03 9.98 -20.57
N ALA A 85 -18.63 9.80 -21.76
CA ALA A 85 -18.86 8.52 -22.38
C ALA A 85 -18.55 8.65 -23.87
N LEU A 86 -17.59 7.90 -24.38
CA LEU A 86 -17.03 8.07 -25.72
C LEU A 86 -16.88 6.73 -26.42
N VAL A 87 -17.19 6.72 -27.73
CA VAL A 87 -16.78 5.67 -28.66
C VAL A 87 -15.78 6.30 -29.63
N VAL A 88 -14.53 5.87 -29.59
CA VAL A 88 -13.45 6.48 -30.37
C VAL A 88 -13.37 5.78 -31.74
N GLY A 89 -13.63 6.55 -32.80
CA GLY A 89 -13.58 6.06 -34.18
C GLY A 89 -14.63 4.98 -34.47
N ILE A 90 -14.27 3.98 -35.24
CA ILE A 90 -15.08 2.78 -35.49
C ILE A 90 -14.66 1.72 -34.49
N SER A 91 -15.41 1.55 -33.42
CA SER A 91 -15.04 0.72 -32.27
C SER A 91 -16.26 -0.03 -31.72
N ASN A 92 -15.99 -1.17 -31.12
CA ASN A 92 -16.96 -1.95 -30.36
C ASN A 92 -16.89 -1.66 -28.85
N THR A 93 -16.13 -0.64 -28.45
CA THR A 93 -15.88 -0.33 -27.04
C THR A 93 -16.36 1.08 -26.71
N LEU A 94 -17.18 1.17 -25.67
CA LEU A 94 -17.56 2.39 -24.98
C LEU A 94 -16.60 2.66 -23.85
N THR A 95 -15.94 3.82 -23.84
CA THR A 95 -15.09 4.28 -22.75
C THR A 95 -15.83 5.33 -21.93
N ILE A 96 -15.93 5.09 -20.64
CA ILE A 96 -16.61 5.95 -19.66
C ILE A 96 -15.58 6.45 -18.65
N THR A 97 -15.58 7.76 -18.39
CA THR A 97 -14.83 8.37 -17.27
C THR A 97 -15.84 8.87 -16.25
N ALA A 98 -15.66 8.48 -15.00
CA ALA A 98 -16.58 8.80 -13.92
C ALA A 98 -15.84 9.10 -12.61
N ASP A 99 -16.42 9.97 -11.76
CA ASP A 99 -15.99 10.14 -10.39
C ASP A 99 -16.59 9.03 -9.52
N VAL A 100 -15.71 8.28 -8.86
CA VAL A 100 -16.04 7.24 -7.90
C VAL A 100 -16.06 7.86 -6.50
N ASP A 101 -17.15 7.76 -5.80
CA ASP A 101 -17.28 8.23 -4.43
C ASP A 101 -16.82 7.17 -3.40
N PHE A 102 -16.91 7.51 -2.10
CA PHE A 102 -16.47 6.61 -1.02
C PHE A 102 -17.42 5.43 -0.73
N ASN A 103 -18.46 5.19 -1.53
CA ASN A 103 -19.35 4.07 -1.28
C ASN A 103 -18.63 2.72 -1.47
N LYS A 104 -18.94 1.74 -0.62
CA LYS A 104 -18.43 0.37 -0.76
C LYS A 104 -18.90 -0.31 -2.05
N THR A 105 -20.04 0.15 -2.58
CA THR A 105 -20.64 -0.38 -3.81
C THR A 105 -20.83 0.75 -4.81
N GLN A 106 -20.41 0.51 -6.05
CA GLN A 106 -20.53 1.42 -7.17
C GLN A 106 -21.40 0.77 -8.24
N VAL A 107 -22.39 1.49 -8.75
CA VAL A 107 -23.33 0.98 -9.75
C VAL A 107 -23.31 1.87 -11.00
N LEU A 108 -22.79 1.30 -12.10
CA LEU A 108 -22.92 1.90 -13.43
C LEU A 108 -24.26 1.51 -14.02
N HIS A 109 -25.00 2.47 -14.54
CA HIS A 109 -26.24 2.26 -15.27
C HIS A 109 -26.17 2.91 -16.66
N ILE A 110 -26.36 2.12 -17.70
CA ILE A 110 -26.54 2.59 -19.08
C ILE A 110 -27.96 2.22 -19.49
N PRO A 111 -28.86 3.20 -19.74
CA PRO A 111 -30.24 2.92 -20.10
C PRO A 111 -30.38 2.18 -21.45
N ALA A 112 -31.43 1.41 -21.58
CA ALA A 112 -31.82 0.78 -22.85
C ALA A 112 -31.94 1.83 -23.96
N GLY A 113 -31.51 1.45 -25.17
CA GLY A 113 -31.65 2.31 -26.34
C GLY A 113 -30.60 3.41 -26.51
N VAL A 114 -29.66 3.54 -25.57
CA VAL A 114 -28.57 4.54 -25.67
C VAL A 114 -27.52 4.11 -26.69
N ILE A 115 -27.24 2.82 -26.78
CA ILE A 115 -26.23 2.24 -27.68
C ILE A 115 -26.90 1.70 -28.94
N VAL A 116 -26.28 2.01 -30.08
CA VAL A 116 -26.67 1.47 -31.40
C VAL A 116 -25.49 0.78 -32.07
N GLY A 117 -25.78 -0.25 -32.82
CA GLY A 117 -24.84 -0.96 -33.68
C GLY A 117 -24.98 -0.58 -35.15
N PRO A 118 -24.45 -1.42 -36.07
CA PRO A 118 -24.58 -1.25 -37.50
C PRO A 118 -26.05 -1.15 -37.90
N GLN A 119 -26.32 -0.41 -38.98
CA GLN A 119 -27.69 -0.14 -39.49
C GLN A 119 -28.62 0.48 -38.43
N SER A 120 -28.07 1.19 -37.45
CA SER A 120 -28.80 1.79 -36.31
C SER A 120 -29.62 0.79 -35.50
N LYS A 121 -29.25 -0.49 -35.50
CA LYS A 121 -29.87 -1.49 -34.63
C LYS A 121 -29.60 -1.21 -33.18
N THR A 122 -30.63 -0.94 -32.43
CA THR A 122 -30.54 -0.51 -31.02
C THR A 122 -30.28 -1.67 -30.09
N TYR A 123 -29.38 -1.47 -29.12
CA TYR A 123 -29.29 -2.33 -27.94
C TYR A 123 -30.44 -1.96 -27.01
N ASP A 124 -31.41 -2.84 -26.84
CA ASP A 124 -32.72 -2.57 -26.25
C ASP A 124 -32.83 -2.94 -24.76
N GLN A 125 -31.72 -3.34 -24.15
CA GLN A 125 -31.64 -3.65 -22.72
C GLN A 125 -30.87 -2.57 -21.99
N SER A 126 -31.13 -2.40 -20.68
CA SER A 126 -30.22 -1.66 -19.81
C SER A 126 -28.97 -2.47 -19.51
N ILE A 127 -27.87 -1.78 -19.24
CA ILE A 127 -26.63 -2.40 -18.77
C ILE A 127 -26.36 -1.88 -17.37
N ASP A 128 -26.30 -2.81 -16.43
CA ASP A 128 -26.01 -2.53 -15.03
C ASP A 128 -24.78 -3.33 -14.59
N TYR A 129 -23.73 -2.63 -14.12
CA TYR A 129 -22.57 -3.24 -13.53
C TYR A 129 -22.43 -2.77 -12.09
N THR A 130 -22.13 -3.70 -11.20
CA THR A 130 -21.97 -3.43 -9.77
C THR A 130 -20.59 -3.89 -9.33
N TRP A 131 -19.79 -2.95 -8.82
CA TRP A 131 -18.51 -3.22 -8.17
C TRP A 131 -18.69 -3.06 -6.67
N THR A 132 -18.22 -4.04 -5.90
CA THR A 132 -18.35 -4.01 -4.44
C THR A 132 -17.01 -4.36 -3.81
N VAL A 133 -16.59 -3.60 -2.79
CA VAL A 133 -15.47 -3.96 -1.94
C VAL A 133 -15.82 -5.25 -1.19
N LYS A 134 -15.14 -6.33 -1.52
CA LYS A 134 -15.40 -7.64 -0.91
C LYS A 134 -15.01 -7.63 0.56
N GLU A 135 -15.81 -8.27 1.40
CA GLU A 135 -15.43 -8.55 2.78
C GLU A 135 -14.24 -9.55 2.78
N LEU A 136 -13.34 -9.39 3.74
CA LEU A 136 -12.24 -10.33 3.91
C LEU A 136 -12.77 -11.64 4.44
N GLY A 137 -12.38 -12.75 3.82
CA GLY A 137 -12.70 -14.10 4.27
C GLY A 137 -12.01 -14.41 5.61
N SER A 138 -12.51 -15.44 6.31
CA SER A 138 -11.87 -15.96 7.50
C SER A 138 -10.89 -17.07 7.11
N ASN A 139 -9.59 -16.81 7.25
CA ASN A 139 -8.50 -17.77 7.05
C ASN A 139 -7.32 -17.42 7.98
N ASP A 140 -6.24 -18.20 7.95
CA ASP A 140 -5.08 -17.98 8.81
C ASP A 140 -4.41 -16.62 8.54
N ALA A 141 -4.42 -16.15 7.29
CA ALA A 141 -3.88 -14.84 6.95
C ALA A 141 -4.68 -13.71 7.60
N THR A 142 -6.01 -13.74 7.51
CA THR A 142 -6.86 -12.73 8.16
C THR A 142 -6.82 -12.85 9.68
N ALA A 143 -6.65 -14.05 10.22
CA ALA A 143 -6.53 -14.26 11.66
C ALA A 143 -5.25 -13.61 12.23
N ILE A 144 -4.10 -13.80 11.57
CA ILE A 144 -2.85 -13.17 12.04
C ILE A 144 -2.88 -11.65 11.84
N THR A 145 -3.42 -11.12 10.74
CA THR A 145 -3.53 -9.67 10.54
C THR A 145 -4.44 -9.02 11.58
N GLN A 146 -5.57 -9.65 11.93
CA GLN A 146 -6.44 -9.19 13.01
C GLN A 146 -5.78 -9.26 14.39
N LYS A 147 -4.96 -10.29 14.63
CA LYS A 147 -4.19 -10.44 15.87
C LYS A 147 -3.16 -9.32 16.01
N LEU A 148 -2.46 -8.97 14.93
CA LEU A 148 -1.48 -7.87 14.93
C LEU A 148 -2.14 -6.51 15.13
N GLY A 149 -3.26 -6.24 14.48
CA GLY A 149 -4.03 -4.99 14.63
C GLY A 149 -3.19 -3.74 14.40
N TRP A 150 -3.44 -2.69 15.20
CA TRP A 150 -2.61 -1.50 15.21
C TRP A 150 -1.46 -1.67 16.22
N GLY A 151 -0.27 -1.21 15.84
CA GLY A 151 0.93 -1.28 16.63
C GLY A 151 1.82 -0.04 16.53
N TRP A 152 2.97 -0.15 17.15
CA TRP A 152 3.91 0.94 17.37
C TRP A 152 5.35 0.41 17.27
N ASN A 153 6.28 1.21 16.73
CA ASN A 153 7.69 0.90 16.73
C ASN A 153 8.35 1.47 17.98
N PHE A 154 9.16 0.66 18.66
CA PHE A 154 10.09 1.11 19.70
C PHE A 154 11.41 1.49 19.02
N GLY A 155 11.39 2.57 18.23
CA GLY A 155 12.50 2.99 17.38
C GLY A 155 13.54 3.83 18.08
N ASN A 156 14.71 3.99 17.47
CA ASN A 156 15.87 4.70 17.97
C ASN A 156 16.43 4.16 19.30
N HIS A 157 16.09 2.93 19.66
CA HIS A 157 16.64 2.24 20.82
C HIS A 157 17.60 1.14 20.38
N PHE A 158 17.13 -0.09 20.18
CA PHE A 158 17.99 -1.22 19.78
C PHE A 158 18.41 -1.19 18.29
N ASP A 159 17.82 -0.38 17.48
CA ASP A 159 18.14 -0.17 16.06
C ASP A 159 19.34 0.76 15.83
N THR A 160 19.94 1.32 16.88
CA THR A 160 21.10 2.20 16.74
C THR A 160 22.27 1.48 16.03
N SER A 161 22.78 2.10 14.97
CA SER A 161 23.96 1.58 14.24
C SER A 161 25.29 1.87 14.91
N ASN A 162 25.30 2.58 16.05
CA ASN A 162 26.50 3.01 16.74
C ASN A 162 26.40 2.83 18.25
N THR A 163 26.97 1.76 18.74
CA THR A 163 27.02 1.42 20.18
C THR A 163 27.87 2.38 21.02
N GLN A 164 28.75 3.19 20.39
CA GLN A 164 29.63 4.11 21.09
C GLN A 164 28.88 5.26 21.78
N TRP A 165 27.70 5.63 21.25
CA TRP A 165 26.90 6.75 21.73
C TRP A 165 25.68 6.33 22.55
N GLY A 166 25.49 5.04 22.80
CA GLY A 166 24.29 4.51 23.45
C GLY A 166 23.08 4.56 22.53
N TYR A 167 21.90 4.51 23.11
CA TYR A 167 20.64 4.52 22.38
C TYR A 167 20.27 5.96 21.93
N TRP A 168 19.81 6.12 20.70
CA TRP A 168 19.47 7.44 20.13
C TRP A 168 18.24 8.06 20.79
N ASP A 169 17.34 7.24 21.34
CA ASP A 169 16.18 7.72 22.09
C ASP A 169 16.55 8.26 23.50
N GLY A 170 17.79 8.07 23.93
CA GLY A 170 18.29 8.53 25.23
C GLY A 170 17.75 7.77 26.43
N VAL A 171 17.12 6.61 26.24
CA VAL A 171 16.58 5.75 27.31
C VAL A 171 17.64 4.76 27.77
N ALA A 172 18.07 4.88 29.01
CA ALA A 172 19.13 4.02 29.55
C ALA A 172 18.65 2.60 29.89
N GLN A 173 17.37 2.42 30.17
CA GLN A 173 16.76 1.14 30.51
C GLN A 173 15.30 1.08 30.09
N VAL A 174 14.95 0.06 29.32
CA VAL A 174 13.57 -0.19 28.91
C VAL A 174 12.71 -0.57 30.11
N THR A 175 11.52 0.02 30.20
CA THR A 175 10.54 -0.26 31.25
C THR A 175 9.22 -0.71 30.65
N ALA A 176 8.30 -1.24 31.47
CA ALA A 176 6.97 -1.58 31.01
C ALA A 176 6.06 -0.37 30.74
N ALA A 177 6.42 0.82 31.14
CA ALA A 177 5.56 2.00 31.10
C ALA A 177 5.05 2.35 29.69
N PRO A 178 5.88 2.46 28.63
CA PRO A 178 5.40 2.74 27.29
C PRO A 178 4.50 1.61 26.75
N PHE A 179 4.82 0.36 27.02
CA PHE A 179 4.03 -0.79 26.57
C PHE A 179 2.67 -0.86 27.28
N GLN A 180 2.61 -0.55 28.58
CA GLN A 180 1.35 -0.43 29.33
C GLN A 180 0.47 0.68 28.76
N LYS A 181 1.07 1.81 28.39
CA LYS A 181 0.34 2.93 27.78
C LYS A 181 -0.28 2.52 26.44
N LEU A 182 0.47 1.81 25.59
CA LEU A 182 -0.01 1.28 24.32
C LEU A 182 -1.19 0.34 24.50
N VAL A 183 -1.08 -0.63 25.41
CA VAL A 183 -2.19 -1.57 25.71
C VAL A 183 -3.42 -0.83 26.21
N ALA A 184 -3.25 0.15 27.10
CA ALA A 184 -4.34 0.97 27.62
C ALA A 184 -5.03 1.79 26.50
N ALA A 185 -4.29 2.20 25.46
CA ALA A 185 -4.85 2.85 24.27
C ALA A 185 -5.54 1.87 23.30
N GLY A 186 -5.32 0.56 23.43
CA GLY A 186 -5.90 -0.47 22.56
C GLY A 186 -4.96 -1.03 21.50
N ALA A 187 -3.67 -0.67 21.51
CA ALA A 187 -2.65 -1.27 20.64
C ALA A 187 -2.52 -2.78 20.89
N LYS A 188 -2.12 -3.50 19.86
CA LYS A 188 -1.97 -4.96 19.89
C LYS A 188 -0.53 -5.42 19.72
N THR A 189 0.33 -4.61 19.11
CA THR A 189 1.67 -5.03 18.67
C THR A 189 2.68 -3.92 18.94
N VAL A 190 3.88 -4.32 19.32
CA VAL A 190 5.09 -3.51 19.24
C VAL A 190 6.04 -4.15 18.23
N ARG A 191 6.53 -3.36 17.29
CA ARG A 191 7.70 -3.73 16.47
C ARG A 191 8.94 -3.22 17.21
N MET A 192 9.90 -4.08 17.41
CA MET A 192 11.13 -3.81 18.15
C MET A 192 12.30 -3.92 17.16
N PRO A 193 12.70 -2.80 16.54
CA PRO A 193 13.83 -2.75 15.63
C PRO A 193 15.12 -3.05 16.40
N VAL A 194 16.00 -3.92 15.84
CA VAL A 194 17.26 -4.30 16.48
C VAL A 194 18.38 -4.42 15.47
N THR A 195 19.50 -3.74 15.71
CA THR A 195 20.76 -3.90 14.99
C THR A 195 21.66 -4.85 15.77
N TRP A 196 21.99 -5.99 15.20
CA TRP A 196 22.72 -7.06 15.85
C TRP A 196 24.21 -7.07 15.55
N THR A 197 24.59 -6.75 14.30
CA THR A 197 25.97 -6.90 13.82
C THR A 197 26.99 -6.03 14.57
N ASN A 198 26.56 -4.90 15.12
CA ASN A 198 27.39 -4.06 16.00
C ASN A 198 27.68 -4.68 17.37
N HIS A 199 26.97 -5.74 17.72
CA HIS A 199 27.13 -6.50 18.96
C HIS A 199 27.63 -7.93 18.70
N MET A 200 28.19 -8.17 17.50
CA MET A 200 28.81 -9.43 17.10
C MET A 200 30.34 -9.32 17.13
N ASP A 201 31.00 -10.41 17.47
CA ASP A 201 32.46 -10.53 17.33
C ASP A 201 32.88 -10.96 15.92
N ASP A 202 34.19 -11.05 15.68
CA ASP A 202 34.78 -11.47 14.40
C ASP A 202 34.40 -12.89 13.97
N SER A 203 33.81 -13.69 14.85
CA SER A 203 33.31 -15.05 14.60
C SER A 203 31.79 -15.09 14.41
N ASN A 204 31.15 -13.96 14.19
CA ASN A 204 29.71 -13.76 14.08
C ASN A 204 28.93 -14.17 15.36
N VAL A 205 29.55 -14.09 16.54
CA VAL A 205 28.87 -14.43 17.80
C VAL A 205 28.30 -13.17 18.43
N ILE A 206 26.98 -13.14 18.62
CA ILE A 206 26.28 -12.02 19.28
C ILE A 206 26.62 -12.03 20.77
N SER A 207 26.88 -10.85 21.34
CA SER A 207 27.07 -10.69 22.78
C SER A 207 25.88 -11.27 23.57
N ALA A 208 26.15 -12.19 24.48
CA ALA A 208 25.11 -12.78 25.34
C ALA A 208 24.39 -11.71 26.18
N ALA A 209 25.14 -10.69 26.64
CA ALA A 209 24.55 -9.58 27.41
C ALA A 209 23.55 -8.77 26.57
N TYR A 210 23.85 -8.54 25.28
CA TYR A 210 22.94 -7.83 24.38
C TYR A 210 21.70 -8.67 24.04
N LEU A 211 21.87 -9.97 23.78
CA LEU A 211 20.73 -10.89 23.60
C LEU A 211 19.80 -10.91 24.82
N ASP A 212 20.37 -10.86 26.04
CA ASP A 212 19.59 -10.84 27.29
C ASP A 212 18.90 -9.49 27.50
N GLU A 213 19.53 -8.38 27.10
CA GLU A 213 18.94 -7.04 27.16
C GLU A 213 17.73 -6.92 26.24
N VAL A 214 17.86 -7.32 24.96
CA VAL A 214 16.75 -7.35 24.01
C VAL A 214 15.64 -8.29 24.48
N ALA A 215 16.00 -9.49 25.00
CA ALA A 215 15.02 -10.43 25.51
C ALA A 215 14.25 -9.86 26.72
N SER A 216 14.90 -9.09 27.58
CA SER A 216 14.23 -8.44 28.71
C SER A 216 13.18 -7.43 28.25
N ALA A 217 13.46 -6.67 27.18
CA ALA A 217 12.48 -5.74 26.60
C ALA A 217 11.30 -6.49 25.92
N VAL A 218 11.60 -7.60 25.21
CA VAL A 218 10.57 -8.48 24.64
C VAL A 218 9.68 -9.05 25.75
N ASP A 219 10.25 -9.48 26.87
CA ASP A 219 9.52 -10.02 28.02
C ASP A 219 8.57 -8.96 28.64
N LEU A 220 9.02 -7.71 28.75
CA LEU A 220 8.19 -6.61 29.24
C LEU A 220 6.99 -6.37 28.31
N ALA A 221 7.18 -6.36 27.01
CA ALA A 221 6.12 -6.15 26.03
C ALA A 221 5.11 -7.30 26.03
N ILE A 222 5.58 -8.56 26.00
CA ILE A 222 4.74 -9.75 26.06
C ILE A 222 4.01 -9.83 27.40
N GLY A 223 4.69 -9.48 28.49
CA GLY A 223 4.15 -9.51 29.85
C GLY A 223 2.95 -8.59 30.06
N VAL A 224 2.81 -7.52 29.28
CA VAL A 224 1.63 -6.65 29.29
C VAL A 224 0.57 -7.04 28.25
N GLY A 225 0.82 -8.06 27.42
CA GLY A 225 -0.14 -8.62 26.48
C GLY A 225 0.03 -8.19 25.02
N LEU A 226 1.14 -7.52 24.65
CA LEU A 226 1.43 -7.18 23.28
C LEU A 226 1.98 -8.38 22.49
N ASN A 227 1.73 -8.38 21.18
CA ASN A 227 2.56 -9.11 20.23
C ASN A 227 3.85 -8.34 20.00
N VAL A 228 4.93 -9.03 19.68
CA VAL A 228 6.23 -8.45 19.39
C VAL A 228 6.68 -8.88 18.01
N ILE A 229 7.05 -7.92 17.15
CA ILE A 229 7.78 -8.16 15.90
C ILE A 229 9.23 -7.80 16.17
N LEU A 230 10.13 -8.77 16.10
CA LEU A 230 11.56 -8.61 16.33
C LEU A 230 12.30 -8.83 15.02
N ASN A 231 13.16 -7.87 14.63
CA ASN A 231 13.82 -7.88 13.33
C ASN A 231 15.35 -7.80 13.37
N THR A 232 15.95 -7.76 12.17
CA THR A 232 17.25 -7.15 11.90
C THR A 232 16.99 -5.78 11.27
N HIS A 233 17.72 -4.75 11.72
CA HIS A 233 17.41 -3.36 11.31
C HIS A 233 18.57 -2.74 10.55
N HIS A 234 19.45 -1.97 11.17
CA HIS A 234 20.61 -1.33 10.52
C HIS A 234 21.87 -2.20 10.59
N ASP A 235 21.72 -3.47 10.24
CA ASP A 235 22.82 -4.43 10.23
C ASP A 235 23.78 -4.19 9.05
N SER A 236 25.02 -4.67 9.15
CA SER A 236 26.09 -4.37 8.19
C SER A 236 25.78 -4.73 6.74
N PHE A 237 24.87 -5.66 6.51
CA PHE A 237 24.42 -6.09 5.18
C PHE A 237 23.26 -5.25 4.62
N GLU A 238 22.64 -4.37 5.42
CA GLU A 238 21.42 -3.63 5.01
C GLU A 238 21.63 -2.83 3.72
N THR A 239 22.73 -2.08 3.64
CA THR A 239 23.06 -1.22 2.48
C THR A 239 24.04 -1.86 1.51
N ASP A 240 24.55 -3.06 1.83
CA ASP A 240 25.63 -3.73 1.06
C ASP A 240 25.11 -4.59 -0.11
N LEU A 241 23.80 -4.65 -0.30
CA LEU A 241 23.16 -5.49 -1.31
C LEU A 241 23.73 -5.29 -2.72
N GLY A 242 24.03 -4.04 -3.11
CA GLY A 242 24.59 -3.72 -4.42
C GLY A 242 25.98 -4.29 -4.62
N ASN A 243 26.85 -4.18 -3.61
CA ASN A 243 28.20 -4.77 -3.64
C ASN A 243 28.10 -6.30 -3.66
N ALA A 244 27.27 -6.86 -2.80
CA ALA A 244 27.07 -8.31 -2.71
C ALA A 244 26.49 -8.90 -4.02
N ALA A 245 25.59 -8.20 -4.70
CA ALA A 245 25.07 -8.65 -6.00
C ALA A 245 26.12 -8.64 -7.12
N GLY A 246 27.18 -7.84 -6.97
CA GLY A 246 28.30 -7.75 -7.90
C GLY A 246 29.52 -8.63 -7.56
N ASP A 247 29.59 -9.14 -6.33
CA ASP A 247 30.74 -9.90 -5.81
C ASP A 247 30.31 -11.13 -5.00
N ALA A 248 30.65 -12.32 -5.50
CA ALA A 248 30.27 -13.58 -4.89
C ALA A 248 30.87 -13.83 -3.49
N GLU A 249 32.06 -13.26 -3.20
CA GLU A 249 32.68 -13.41 -1.87
C GLU A 249 31.96 -12.52 -0.84
N ILE A 250 31.54 -11.30 -1.23
CA ILE A 250 30.73 -10.44 -0.39
C ILE A 250 29.36 -11.10 -0.16
N ALA A 251 28.69 -11.55 -1.23
CA ALA A 251 27.41 -12.23 -1.12
C ALA A 251 27.46 -13.44 -0.17
N LYS A 252 28.53 -14.22 -0.24
CA LYS A 252 28.74 -15.37 0.64
C LYS A 252 29.00 -14.95 2.08
N LYS A 253 29.81 -13.92 2.30
CA LYS A 253 30.09 -13.37 3.62
C LYS A 253 28.80 -12.92 4.29
N ASP A 254 28.00 -12.11 3.62
CA ASP A 254 26.75 -11.58 4.17
C ASP A 254 25.73 -12.68 4.40
N SER A 255 25.59 -13.62 3.48
CA SER A 255 24.73 -14.80 3.67
C SER A 255 25.13 -15.61 4.92
N THR A 256 26.42 -15.71 5.21
CA THR A 256 26.91 -16.38 6.43
C THR A 256 26.56 -15.59 7.67
N ILE A 257 26.78 -14.28 7.67
CA ILE A 257 26.40 -13.39 8.79
C ILE A 257 24.89 -13.51 9.06
N ILE A 258 24.04 -13.42 8.02
CA ILE A 258 22.59 -13.53 8.13
C ILE A 258 22.16 -14.86 8.75
N ALA A 259 22.74 -15.98 8.28
CA ALA A 259 22.41 -17.30 8.80
C ALA A 259 22.86 -17.48 10.26
N ASP A 260 24.08 -17.06 10.60
CA ASP A 260 24.64 -17.15 11.97
C ASP A 260 23.84 -16.27 12.94
N LEU A 261 23.48 -15.07 12.53
CA LEU A 261 22.66 -14.13 13.29
C LEU A 261 21.30 -14.75 13.63
N TRP A 262 20.54 -15.14 12.59
CA TRP A 262 19.20 -15.67 12.79
C TRP A 262 19.19 -16.97 13.58
N LYS A 263 20.22 -17.83 13.43
CA LYS A 263 20.34 -19.03 14.23
C LYS A 263 20.50 -18.72 15.73
N GLN A 264 21.29 -17.70 16.08
CA GLN A 264 21.50 -17.29 17.47
C GLN A 264 20.24 -16.64 18.06
N VAL A 265 19.68 -15.65 17.35
CA VAL A 265 18.45 -14.97 17.78
C VAL A 265 17.32 -16.00 17.92
N ALA A 266 17.06 -16.81 16.91
CA ALA A 266 16.00 -17.81 16.96
C ALA A 266 16.21 -18.85 18.07
N THR A 267 17.46 -19.25 18.35
CA THR A 267 17.78 -20.16 19.48
C THR A 267 17.44 -19.51 20.82
N ARG A 268 17.82 -18.22 21.02
CA ARG A 268 17.51 -17.48 22.25
C ARG A 268 16.01 -17.41 22.53
N PHE A 269 15.22 -17.28 21.46
CA PHE A 269 13.77 -17.10 21.54
C PHE A 269 12.96 -18.38 21.21
N ALA A 270 13.58 -19.56 21.14
CA ALA A 270 12.92 -20.79 20.69
C ALA A 270 11.68 -21.20 21.51
N ASN A 271 11.65 -20.83 22.79
CA ASN A 271 10.55 -21.17 23.71
C ASN A 271 9.46 -20.10 23.81
N TYR A 272 9.62 -18.94 23.12
CA TYR A 272 8.60 -17.89 23.12
C TYR A 272 7.40 -18.32 22.28
N GLY A 273 6.20 -17.97 22.77
CA GLY A 273 4.93 -18.35 22.12
C GLY A 273 4.61 -17.54 20.85
N ASP A 274 3.39 -17.71 20.38
CA ASP A 274 2.85 -17.09 19.14
C ASP A 274 2.70 -15.57 19.20
N GLN A 275 3.01 -14.95 20.34
CA GLN A 275 3.06 -13.50 20.46
C GLN A 275 4.33 -12.92 19.82
N LEU A 276 5.39 -13.70 19.68
CA LEU A 276 6.64 -13.28 19.05
C LEU A 276 6.67 -13.71 17.59
N ILE A 277 6.84 -12.72 16.72
CA ILE A 277 7.03 -12.84 15.27
C ILE A 277 8.45 -12.39 14.94
N PHE A 278 9.13 -13.07 14.02
CA PHE A 278 10.39 -12.61 13.49
C PHE A 278 10.19 -11.91 12.15
N GLU A 279 10.91 -10.83 11.93
CA GLU A 279 10.98 -10.12 10.63
C GLU A 279 12.42 -10.21 10.13
N CYS A 280 12.61 -10.89 9.00
CA CYS A 280 13.95 -11.24 8.53
C CYS A 280 14.82 -10.01 8.30
N PHE A 281 14.24 -8.94 7.76
CA PHE A 281 14.97 -7.72 7.38
C PHE A 281 14.09 -6.49 7.49
N ASN A 282 14.72 -5.35 7.77
CA ASN A 282 14.13 -4.02 7.70
C ASN A 282 14.00 -3.56 6.23
N GLU A 283 14.94 -2.77 5.74
CA GLU A 283 14.86 -2.06 4.46
C GLU A 283 16.10 -2.34 3.59
N ILE A 284 16.40 -3.60 3.33
CA ILE A 284 17.58 -3.98 2.53
C ILE A 284 17.58 -3.30 1.17
N HIS A 285 18.65 -2.55 0.89
CA HIS A 285 18.83 -1.78 -0.34
C HIS A 285 20.32 -1.67 -0.76
N ALA A 286 20.59 -1.05 -1.89
CA ALA A 286 21.93 -0.91 -2.42
C ALA A 286 22.46 0.53 -2.21
N GLY A 287 23.36 0.72 -1.26
CA GLY A 287 23.92 2.04 -0.95
C GLY A 287 22.83 3.07 -0.68
N ASP A 288 22.84 4.20 -1.40
CA ASP A 288 21.83 5.26 -1.25
C ASP A 288 20.64 5.10 -2.23
N ASN A 289 20.48 3.93 -2.85
CA ASN A 289 19.38 3.68 -3.80
C ASN A 289 18.10 3.23 -3.08
N TRP A 290 17.22 4.14 -2.77
CA TRP A 290 15.89 3.89 -2.20
C TRP A 290 14.80 3.62 -3.27
N GLY A 291 15.16 3.66 -4.55
CA GLY A 291 14.22 3.47 -5.65
C GLY A 291 13.94 2.00 -5.97
N ALA A 292 14.45 1.52 -7.09
CA ALA A 292 14.26 0.15 -7.55
C ALA A 292 15.58 -0.62 -7.55
N GLY A 293 15.59 -1.81 -7.01
CA GLY A 293 16.71 -2.73 -7.12
C GLY A 293 16.79 -3.36 -8.51
N SER A 294 18.01 -3.65 -8.96
CA SER A 294 18.25 -4.45 -10.15
C SER A 294 17.72 -5.88 -10.01
N ASP A 295 17.60 -6.62 -11.10
CA ASP A 295 17.18 -8.03 -11.05
C ASP A 295 18.16 -8.90 -10.22
N ALA A 296 19.48 -8.60 -10.27
CA ALA A 296 20.49 -9.31 -9.48
C ALA A 296 20.33 -9.04 -7.97
N GLU A 297 20.13 -7.79 -7.58
CA GLU A 297 19.89 -7.39 -6.18
C GLU A 297 18.61 -8.02 -5.64
N ASN A 298 17.52 -7.97 -6.40
CA ASN A 298 16.26 -8.62 -6.00
C ASN A 298 16.40 -10.16 -5.90
N ALA A 299 17.15 -10.80 -6.80
CA ALA A 299 17.40 -12.24 -6.72
C ALA A 299 18.22 -12.60 -5.48
N LEU A 300 19.24 -11.78 -5.14
CA LEU A 300 20.05 -11.98 -3.95
C LEU A 300 19.25 -11.77 -2.66
N LEU A 301 18.44 -10.72 -2.59
CA LEU A 301 17.55 -10.46 -1.45
C LEU A 301 16.55 -11.61 -1.22
N ASN A 302 15.98 -12.15 -2.30
CA ASN A 302 15.12 -13.33 -2.21
C ASN A 302 15.88 -14.55 -1.66
N ALA A 303 17.16 -14.74 -2.04
CA ALA A 303 17.99 -15.78 -1.48
C ALA A 303 18.31 -15.52 0.01
N TRP A 304 18.58 -14.29 0.42
CA TRP A 304 18.80 -13.91 1.82
C TRP A 304 17.57 -14.16 2.68
N ASN A 305 16.38 -13.81 2.20
CA ASN A 305 15.12 -14.17 2.86
C ASN A 305 15.00 -15.69 3.08
N GLN A 306 15.37 -16.50 2.07
CA GLN A 306 15.36 -17.96 2.20
C GLN A 306 16.37 -18.45 3.24
N TYR A 307 17.59 -17.88 3.28
CA TYR A 307 18.61 -18.26 4.28
C TYR A 307 18.16 -17.93 5.70
N ALA A 308 17.59 -16.75 5.92
CA ALA A 308 17.04 -16.35 7.22
C ALA A 308 15.91 -17.30 7.67
N VAL A 309 14.94 -17.58 6.80
CA VAL A 309 13.84 -18.51 7.10
C VAL A 309 14.37 -19.90 7.44
N ASN A 310 15.33 -20.44 6.67
CA ASN A 310 15.94 -21.74 6.95
C ASN A 310 16.63 -21.74 8.31
N ALA A 311 17.47 -20.74 8.58
CA ALA A 311 18.20 -20.63 9.86
C ALA A 311 17.26 -20.59 11.07
N ILE A 312 16.15 -19.85 10.96
CA ILE A 312 15.12 -19.79 12.00
C ILE A 312 14.44 -21.16 12.19
N ARG A 313 13.99 -21.80 11.10
CA ARG A 313 13.28 -23.10 11.16
C ARG A 313 14.15 -24.23 11.70
N GLU A 314 15.44 -24.25 11.38
CA GLU A 314 16.41 -25.26 11.85
C GLU A 314 16.60 -25.26 13.36
N THR A 315 16.32 -24.16 14.07
CA THR A 315 16.41 -24.11 15.54
C THR A 315 15.33 -24.91 16.25
N GLY A 316 14.23 -25.27 15.55
CA GLY A 316 13.15 -26.11 16.10
C GLY A 316 12.34 -25.41 17.20
N GLY A 317 11.79 -26.20 18.13
CA GLY A 317 10.91 -25.65 19.17
C GLY A 317 9.71 -24.90 18.57
N ASN A 318 9.30 -23.78 19.17
CA ASN A 318 8.22 -22.95 18.64
C ASN A 318 8.58 -22.27 17.31
N ASN A 319 9.88 -22.19 16.98
CA ASN A 319 10.32 -21.62 15.71
C ASN A 319 9.96 -22.51 14.50
N ALA A 320 9.68 -23.80 14.71
CA ALA A 320 9.21 -24.68 13.65
C ALA A 320 7.89 -24.20 13.01
N THR A 321 7.08 -23.43 13.76
CA THR A 321 5.77 -22.93 13.32
C THR A 321 5.56 -21.44 13.57
N ARG A 322 6.57 -20.70 14.02
CA ARG A 322 6.52 -19.26 14.25
C ARG A 322 6.20 -18.51 12.97
N TRP A 323 5.41 -17.46 13.04
CA TRP A 323 5.26 -16.54 11.93
C TRP A 323 6.58 -15.79 11.65
N ILE A 324 6.97 -15.75 10.39
CA ILE A 324 8.18 -15.06 9.93
C ILE A 324 7.78 -14.08 8.84
N ALA A 325 8.18 -12.82 9.00
CA ALA A 325 7.97 -11.79 8.01
C ALA A 325 9.19 -11.64 7.09
N VAL A 326 8.92 -11.40 5.82
CA VAL A 326 9.91 -11.18 4.76
C VAL A 326 9.54 -9.93 3.97
N SER A 327 10.55 -9.21 3.49
CA SER A 327 10.37 -7.97 2.73
C SER A 327 11.04 -8.03 1.36
N GLY A 328 10.57 -7.21 0.43
CA GLY A 328 11.26 -6.91 -0.81
C GLY A 328 12.24 -5.75 -0.65
N TYR A 329 12.81 -5.29 -1.76
CA TYR A 329 13.78 -4.21 -1.82
C TYR A 329 13.28 -2.94 -1.12
N ALA A 330 14.08 -2.41 -0.18
CA ALA A 330 13.77 -1.25 0.66
C ALA A 330 12.40 -1.33 1.37
N ALA A 331 11.85 -2.52 1.59
CA ALA A 331 10.47 -2.74 2.06
C ALA A 331 9.41 -1.95 1.27
N ASN A 332 9.76 -1.48 0.06
CA ASN A 332 8.89 -0.66 -0.78
C ASN A 332 7.72 -1.48 -1.34
N ILE A 333 6.51 -0.92 -1.31
CA ILE A 333 5.27 -1.61 -1.71
C ILE A 333 5.36 -2.12 -3.16
N ASP A 334 5.69 -1.24 -4.12
CA ASP A 334 5.68 -1.59 -5.54
C ASP A 334 6.80 -2.57 -5.90
N GLN A 335 8.00 -2.42 -5.30
CA GLN A 335 9.11 -3.35 -5.48
C GLN A 335 8.81 -4.72 -4.87
N THR A 336 8.22 -4.75 -3.67
CA THR A 336 7.81 -5.99 -3.00
C THR A 336 6.77 -6.74 -3.82
N ILE A 337 5.73 -6.05 -4.32
CA ILE A 337 4.71 -6.69 -5.17
C ILE A 337 5.30 -7.23 -6.48
N ALA A 338 6.25 -6.49 -7.08
CA ALA A 338 6.80 -6.85 -8.38
C ALA A 338 7.91 -7.91 -8.32
N LYS A 339 8.69 -7.99 -7.24
CA LYS A 339 9.97 -8.70 -7.22
C LYS A 339 10.14 -9.70 -6.07
N LEU A 340 9.37 -9.61 -4.98
CA LEU A 340 9.48 -10.56 -3.89
C LEU A 340 9.02 -11.95 -4.34
N VAL A 341 9.90 -12.93 -4.15
CA VAL A 341 9.58 -14.36 -4.25
C VAL A 341 9.55 -14.90 -2.83
N LEU A 342 8.37 -15.33 -2.39
CA LEU A 342 8.23 -15.88 -1.04
C LEU A 342 9.14 -17.10 -0.86
N PRO A 343 9.90 -17.17 0.25
CA PRO A 343 10.68 -18.35 0.59
C PRO A 343 9.83 -19.61 0.64
N ASN A 344 10.47 -20.75 0.35
CA ASN A 344 9.88 -22.04 0.67
C ASN A 344 9.88 -22.23 2.19
N ASP A 345 8.70 -22.27 2.79
CA ASP A 345 8.52 -22.47 4.23
C ASP A 345 7.64 -23.69 4.50
N PRO A 346 8.19 -24.77 5.11
CA PRO A 346 7.39 -25.96 5.41
C PRO A 346 6.22 -25.71 6.37
N ALA A 347 6.29 -24.66 7.18
CA ALA A 347 5.21 -24.28 8.09
C ALA A 347 4.07 -23.51 7.41
N ASN A 348 4.30 -22.97 6.20
CA ASN A 348 3.38 -22.07 5.51
C ASN A 348 2.94 -20.89 6.40
N ARG A 349 3.88 -20.30 7.14
CA ARG A 349 3.65 -19.19 8.09
C ARG A 349 4.55 -18.00 7.79
N LEU A 350 4.49 -17.52 6.56
CA LEU A 350 5.15 -16.29 6.14
C LEU A 350 4.17 -15.11 6.12
N ILE A 351 4.70 -13.93 6.42
CA ILE A 351 4.02 -12.64 6.34
C ILE A 351 4.84 -11.73 5.42
N VAL A 352 4.21 -10.92 4.61
CA VAL A 352 4.91 -9.88 3.84
C VAL A 352 4.95 -8.60 4.66
N ALA A 353 6.15 -8.05 4.86
CA ALA A 353 6.37 -6.77 5.52
C ALA A 353 6.69 -5.70 4.49
N VAL A 354 6.08 -4.53 4.59
CA VAL A 354 6.37 -3.36 3.76
C VAL A 354 6.31 -2.08 4.59
N HIS A 355 6.92 -1.01 4.09
CA HIS A 355 6.89 0.32 4.69
C HIS A 355 6.22 1.32 3.75
N CYS A 356 5.65 2.40 4.30
CA CYS A 356 5.03 3.44 3.50
C CYS A 356 5.10 4.81 4.19
N TYR A 357 5.92 5.68 3.63
CA TYR A 357 6.01 7.10 4.01
C TYR A 357 5.58 8.02 2.85
N ASP A 358 4.62 7.55 2.05
CA ASP A 358 4.10 8.33 0.92
C ASP A 358 3.08 9.40 1.35
N PRO A 359 3.19 10.63 0.87
CA PRO A 359 4.30 11.12 0.06
C PRO A 359 5.50 11.51 0.94
N TYR A 360 6.70 11.08 0.56
CA TYR A 360 7.95 11.31 1.32
C TYR A 360 8.13 12.77 1.74
N ASN A 361 7.89 13.71 0.84
CA ASN A 361 8.06 15.14 1.12
C ASN A 361 7.10 15.69 2.19
N PHE A 362 6.03 15.01 2.51
CA PHE A 362 5.11 15.38 3.59
C PHE A 362 5.36 14.56 4.87
N CYS A 363 5.69 13.28 4.70
CA CYS A 363 5.71 12.34 5.81
C CYS A 363 7.08 12.20 6.49
N LEU A 364 8.20 12.37 5.74
CA LEU A 364 9.53 12.04 6.28
C LEU A 364 10.65 13.00 5.87
N ALA A 365 10.47 13.80 4.80
CA ALA A 365 11.52 14.73 4.40
C ALA A 365 11.86 15.73 5.54
N PRO A 366 13.12 16.24 5.60
CA PRO A 366 13.51 17.26 6.56
C PRO A 366 12.56 18.46 6.55
N VAL A 367 12.15 18.93 7.73
CA VAL A 367 11.11 19.98 7.89
C VAL A 367 11.41 21.26 7.09
N ALA A 368 12.69 21.61 6.94
CA ALA A 368 13.10 22.77 6.14
C ALA A 368 12.78 22.63 4.63
N SER A 369 12.58 21.43 4.13
CA SER A 369 12.32 21.12 2.73
C SER A 369 11.03 20.35 2.48
N ASN A 370 10.28 19.97 3.52
CA ASN A 370 9.05 19.22 3.38
C ASN A 370 7.89 20.09 2.88
N THR A 371 6.85 19.42 2.39
CA THR A 371 5.54 20.03 2.19
C THR A 371 4.77 19.99 3.50
N ASN A 372 3.88 20.96 3.72
CA ASN A 372 3.19 21.16 4.99
C ASN A 372 1.66 21.05 4.91
N SER A 373 1.15 20.65 3.75
CA SER A 373 -0.27 20.38 3.54
C SER A 373 -0.47 19.11 2.71
N TRP A 374 -1.62 18.45 2.90
CA TRP A 374 -1.95 17.20 2.22
C TRP A 374 -3.47 17.04 2.00
N GLY A 375 -3.82 16.32 0.93
CA GLY A 375 -5.20 15.96 0.61
C GLY A 375 -5.92 17.00 -0.23
N HIS A 376 -7.23 16.84 -0.35
CA HIS A 376 -8.07 17.63 -1.27
C HIS A 376 -8.15 19.13 -0.97
N ASN A 377 -7.85 19.54 0.26
CA ASN A 377 -7.76 20.94 0.68
C ASN A 377 -6.31 21.42 0.82
N ALA A 378 -5.35 20.65 0.28
CA ALA A 378 -3.95 21.03 0.35
C ALA A 378 -3.69 22.36 -0.39
N GLU A 379 -2.76 23.13 0.17
CA GLU A 379 -2.39 24.42 -0.39
C GLU A 379 -1.54 24.23 -1.67
N PRO A 380 -1.86 24.93 -2.77
CA PRO A 380 -1.07 24.88 -3.99
C PRO A 380 0.40 25.25 -3.74
N GLY A 381 1.32 24.41 -4.20
CA GLY A 381 2.76 24.59 -3.98
C GLY A 381 3.26 24.20 -2.59
N HIS A 382 2.40 23.75 -1.69
CA HIS A 382 2.74 23.26 -0.34
C HIS A 382 2.36 21.79 -0.14
N SER A 383 2.05 21.08 -1.20
CA SER A 383 1.71 19.65 -1.24
C SER A 383 2.42 18.95 -2.38
N VAL A 384 2.39 17.63 -2.37
CA VAL A 384 2.90 16.79 -3.47
C VAL A 384 1.76 16.52 -4.45
N ASP A 385 1.92 16.95 -5.69
CA ASP A 385 0.91 16.78 -6.74
C ASP A 385 0.56 15.31 -6.96
N GLY A 386 -0.72 14.99 -6.96
CA GLY A 386 -1.24 13.65 -7.21
C GLY A 386 -1.09 12.66 -6.03
N ALA A 387 -0.39 13.02 -4.97
CA ALA A 387 -0.22 12.16 -3.79
C ALA A 387 -1.26 12.46 -2.69
N ASN A 388 -2.51 12.41 -3.07
CA ASN A 388 -3.68 12.72 -2.25
C ASN A 388 -4.37 11.45 -1.68
N GLU A 389 -5.60 11.58 -1.24
CA GLU A 389 -6.41 10.50 -0.68
C GLU A 389 -6.59 9.34 -1.66
N GLU A 390 -6.84 9.65 -2.93
CA GLU A 390 -6.99 8.64 -3.99
C GLU A 390 -5.72 7.79 -4.13
N TYR A 391 -4.57 8.46 -4.16
CA TYR A 391 -3.27 7.79 -4.25
C TYR A 391 -3.05 6.83 -3.07
N ILE A 392 -3.21 7.31 -1.83
CA ILE A 392 -3.01 6.50 -0.62
C ILE A 392 -3.95 5.30 -0.61
N LEU A 393 -5.23 5.51 -0.92
CA LEU A 393 -6.22 4.44 -0.93
C LEU A 393 -5.83 3.34 -1.94
N LYS A 394 -5.47 3.74 -3.16
CA LYS A 394 -5.05 2.83 -4.23
C LYS A 394 -3.74 2.11 -3.88
N GLN A 395 -2.77 2.82 -3.30
CA GLN A 395 -1.48 2.27 -2.93
C GLN A 395 -1.62 1.15 -1.88
N LEU A 396 -2.40 1.38 -0.84
CA LEU A 396 -2.64 0.36 0.19
C LEU A 396 -3.52 -0.79 -0.33
N TYR A 397 -4.49 -0.49 -1.20
CA TYR A 397 -5.35 -1.54 -1.76
C TYR A 397 -4.59 -2.48 -2.72
N LYS A 398 -3.49 -2.05 -3.34
CA LYS A 398 -2.61 -2.96 -4.10
C LYS A 398 -2.10 -4.13 -3.24
N LEU A 399 -1.74 -3.87 -1.98
CA LEU A 399 -1.28 -4.91 -1.04
C LEU A 399 -2.39 -5.93 -0.74
N ARG A 400 -3.62 -5.45 -0.56
CA ARG A 400 -4.78 -6.32 -0.40
C ARG A 400 -4.91 -7.29 -1.57
N THR A 401 -4.92 -6.76 -2.79
CA THR A 401 -5.07 -7.56 -4.01
C THR A 401 -3.86 -8.48 -4.25
N ALA A 402 -2.65 -7.99 -3.95
CA ALA A 402 -1.44 -8.76 -4.16
C ALA A 402 -1.29 -9.92 -3.19
N TYR A 403 -1.73 -9.76 -1.94
CA TYR A 403 -1.43 -10.67 -0.84
C TYR A 403 -2.66 -11.14 -0.06
N ILE A 404 -3.41 -10.25 0.60
CA ILE A 404 -4.48 -10.61 1.53
C ILE A 404 -5.58 -11.45 0.86
N GLU A 405 -6.02 -11.06 -0.32
CA GLU A 405 -7.06 -11.79 -1.10
C GLU A 405 -6.58 -13.15 -1.59
N LYS A 406 -5.27 -13.38 -1.62
CA LYS A 406 -4.65 -14.67 -1.95
C LYS A 406 -4.33 -15.53 -0.71
N GLY A 407 -4.73 -15.08 0.48
CA GLY A 407 -4.46 -15.79 1.73
C GLY A 407 -3.02 -15.62 2.24
N ILE A 408 -2.29 -14.61 1.79
CA ILE A 408 -0.95 -14.28 2.25
C ILE A 408 -1.06 -13.10 3.22
N PRO A 409 -0.67 -13.22 4.49
CA PRO A 409 -0.68 -12.09 5.42
C PRO A 409 0.29 -11.00 4.97
N CYS A 410 -0.07 -9.74 5.21
CA CYS A 410 0.79 -8.59 4.95
C CYS A 410 0.58 -7.54 6.05
N TYR A 411 1.62 -6.81 6.43
CA TYR A 411 1.53 -5.65 7.31
C TYR A 411 2.45 -4.51 6.87
N LEU A 412 2.13 -3.30 7.35
CA LEU A 412 3.03 -2.16 7.30
C LEU A 412 3.89 -2.15 8.56
N GLY A 413 5.20 -2.46 8.40
CA GLY A 413 6.17 -2.44 9.49
C GLY A 413 6.47 -1.02 9.97
N GLU A 414 6.41 -0.07 9.03
CA GLU A 414 6.57 1.35 9.32
C GLU A 414 5.64 2.19 8.46
N TYR A 415 5.12 3.22 9.07
CA TYR A 415 4.46 4.38 8.47
C TYR A 415 4.51 5.53 9.46
N GLY A 416 4.33 6.74 9.01
CA GLY A 416 4.29 7.87 9.91
C GLY A 416 4.20 9.19 9.16
N CYS A 417 4.22 10.26 9.92
CA CYS A 417 4.34 11.62 9.41
C CYS A 417 4.99 12.48 10.49
N VAL A 418 6.10 13.12 10.15
CA VAL A 418 6.86 13.98 11.08
C VAL A 418 6.00 15.10 11.66
N TRP A 419 6.29 15.50 12.87
CA TRP A 419 5.69 16.68 13.47
C TRP A 419 6.05 17.93 12.66
N GLN A 420 5.06 18.77 12.43
CA GLN A 420 5.19 19.99 11.66
C GLN A 420 5.39 21.22 12.58
N THR A 421 5.89 22.31 11.99
CA THR A 421 6.22 23.54 12.75
C THR A 421 5.03 24.43 13.07
N THR A 422 3.90 24.28 12.38
CA THR A 422 2.71 25.10 12.56
C THR A 422 1.51 24.27 12.99
N GLU A 423 0.59 24.89 13.69
CA GLU A 423 -0.66 24.26 14.12
C GLU A 423 -1.50 23.77 12.93
N ARG A 424 -1.58 24.56 11.85
CA ARG A 424 -2.28 24.20 10.62
C ARG A 424 -1.65 22.98 9.93
N ALA A 425 -0.31 22.97 9.80
CA ALA A 425 0.38 21.83 9.20
C ALA A 425 0.23 20.55 10.03
N ASN A 426 0.20 20.67 11.37
CA ASN A 426 -0.11 19.55 12.26
C ASN A 426 -1.60 19.09 12.13
N ALA A 427 -2.52 19.97 11.79
CA ALA A 427 -3.88 19.58 11.49
C ALA A 427 -3.96 18.75 10.20
N PHE A 428 -3.20 19.09 9.13
CA PHE A 428 -3.04 18.25 7.95
C PHE A 428 -2.38 16.91 8.27
N ARG A 429 -1.34 16.90 9.11
CA ARG A 429 -0.70 15.69 9.61
C ARG A 429 -1.71 14.76 10.32
N LYS A 430 -2.55 15.30 11.21
CA LYS A 430 -3.57 14.53 11.92
C LYS A 430 -4.59 13.95 10.95
N TYR A 431 -5.07 14.74 9.99
CA TYR A 431 -5.97 14.29 8.93
C TYR A 431 -5.35 13.16 8.09
N TYR A 432 -4.09 13.33 7.64
CA TYR A 432 -3.36 12.31 6.91
C TYR A 432 -3.30 10.98 7.67
N LEU A 433 -2.86 11.01 8.94
CA LEU A 433 -2.75 9.81 9.76
C LEU A 433 -4.10 9.10 9.95
N GLU A 434 -5.18 9.84 10.13
CA GLU A 434 -6.54 9.28 10.24
C GLU A 434 -6.96 8.60 8.93
N PHE A 435 -6.80 9.29 7.80
CA PHE A 435 -7.16 8.77 6.48
C PHE A 435 -6.32 7.54 6.12
N PHE A 436 -5.01 7.61 6.33
CA PHE A 436 -4.07 6.52 6.06
C PHE A 436 -4.42 5.26 6.86
N CYS A 437 -4.67 5.39 8.15
CA CYS A 437 -5.10 4.30 9.01
C CYS A 437 -6.45 3.69 8.56
N ARG A 438 -7.38 4.52 8.10
CA ARG A 438 -8.66 4.04 7.56
C ARG A 438 -8.49 3.29 6.23
N ALA A 439 -7.60 3.77 5.37
CA ALA A 439 -7.29 3.11 4.11
C ALA A 439 -6.64 1.73 4.34
N ALA A 440 -5.75 1.61 5.33
CA ALA A 440 -5.17 0.34 5.73
C ALA A 440 -6.21 -0.63 6.32
N ASN A 441 -7.15 -0.13 7.12
CA ASN A 441 -8.29 -0.93 7.60
C ASN A 441 -9.11 -1.50 6.44
N LEU A 442 -9.44 -0.68 5.44
CA LEU A 442 -10.14 -1.14 4.24
C LEU A 442 -9.36 -2.23 3.50
N ALA A 443 -8.03 -2.08 3.43
CA ALA A 443 -7.16 -3.07 2.81
C ALA A 443 -6.97 -4.34 3.67
N GLY A 444 -7.36 -4.32 4.95
CA GLY A 444 -7.16 -5.42 5.89
C GLY A 444 -5.71 -5.59 6.35
N ILE A 445 -4.96 -4.49 6.39
CA ILE A 445 -3.53 -4.49 6.67
C ILE A 445 -3.29 -3.89 8.06
N PRO A 446 -2.74 -4.64 9.01
CA PRO A 446 -2.25 -4.12 10.28
C PRO A 446 -1.00 -3.25 10.05
N MET A 447 -0.75 -2.31 10.96
CA MET A 447 0.30 -1.33 10.77
C MET A 447 0.95 -0.90 12.08
N MET A 448 2.27 -0.60 12.00
CA MET A 448 3.10 -0.17 13.13
C MET A 448 3.58 1.25 12.86
N VAL A 449 3.06 2.24 13.61
CA VAL A 449 3.53 3.63 13.46
C VAL A 449 5.00 3.73 13.89
N TRP A 450 5.81 4.45 13.11
CA TRP A 450 7.18 4.74 13.49
C TRP A 450 7.21 5.77 14.62
N ASP A 451 7.92 5.45 15.70
CA ASP A 451 8.16 6.33 16.83
C ASP A 451 9.65 6.24 17.22
N ASN A 452 10.34 7.34 17.20
CA ASN A 452 11.75 7.45 17.51
C ASN A 452 12.02 8.26 18.80
N ASN A 453 11.02 8.31 19.69
CA ASN A 453 11.05 9.14 20.90
C ASN A 453 11.27 10.65 20.61
N GLY A 454 10.94 11.11 19.38
CA GLY A 454 11.09 12.50 18.97
C GLY A 454 10.18 13.44 19.76
N LYS A 455 10.56 14.69 19.83
CA LYS A 455 9.76 15.75 20.45
C LYS A 455 8.72 16.26 19.45
N ALA A 456 7.58 16.68 19.90
CA ALA A 456 6.53 17.26 19.04
C ALA A 456 6.78 18.76 18.77
N THR A 457 7.97 19.13 18.34
CA THR A 457 8.39 20.54 18.13
C THR A 457 8.52 20.93 16.66
N GLY A 458 8.45 19.95 15.74
CA GLY A 458 8.65 20.15 14.32
C GLY A 458 10.12 20.19 13.93
N GLY A 459 10.96 19.43 14.62
CA GLY A 459 12.34 19.17 14.21
C GLY A 459 12.40 18.08 13.13
N ASP A 460 13.56 17.96 12.48
CA ASP A 460 13.79 16.90 11.50
C ASP A 460 13.60 15.52 12.14
N GLU A 461 12.95 14.63 11.39
CA GLU A 461 12.69 13.24 11.79
C GLU A 461 11.86 13.05 13.08
N GLU A 462 11.23 14.09 13.63
CA GLU A 462 10.43 13.96 14.85
C GLU A 462 9.14 13.19 14.61
N ASN A 463 9.14 11.91 14.98
CA ASN A 463 8.00 10.99 14.92
C ASN A 463 7.58 10.47 16.30
N GLY A 464 7.85 11.20 17.39
CA GLY A 464 7.47 10.76 18.73
C GLY A 464 5.98 10.86 18.99
N TYR A 465 5.41 9.82 19.61
CA TYR A 465 4.01 9.74 20.06
C TYR A 465 3.91 9.35 21.52
N ILE A 466 4.84 8.52 22.01
CA ILE A 466 4.95 8.12 23.41
C ILE A 466 6.39 8.27 23.86
N ASN A 467 6.60 8.89 25.01
CA ASN A 467 7.93 8.96 25.63
C ASN A 467 8.37 7.54 26.05
N HIS A 468 9.49 7.07 25.50
CA HIS A 468 9.98 5.70 25.69
C HIS A 468 10.34 5.36 27.14
N ALA A 469 10.72 6.37 27.95
CA ALA A 469 11.07 6.17 29.36
C ALA A 469 9.84 6.17 30.27
N THR A 470 8.88 7.11 30.05
CA THR A 470 7.78 7.37 30.98
C THR A 470 6.45 6.80 30.55
N GLY A 471 6.26 6.51 29.26
CA GLY A 471 4.98 6.11 28.69
C GLY A 471 3.97 7.24 28.57
N GLU A 472 4.37 8.50 28.74
CA GLU A 472 3.49 9.64 28.55
C GLU A 472 3.35 9.96 27.05
N TYR A 473 2.20 10.48 26.66
CA TYR A 473 2.01 10.96 25.30
C TYR A 473 2.92 12.16 24.99
N VAL A 474 3.45 12.18 23.77
CA VAL A 474 4.19 13.29 23.20
C VAL A 474 3.26 14.07 22.27
N GLY A 475 3.19 15.38 22.44
CA GLY A 475 2.31 16.24 21.64
C GLY A 475 0.82 16.01 21.89
N ASP A 476 0.04 15.77 20.82
CA ASP A 476 -1.42 15.60 20.91
C ASP A 476 -1.80 14.18 21.39
N PRO A 477 -2.38 14.04 22.59
CA PRO A 477 -2.73 12.71 23.13
C PRO A 477 -3.88 12.00 22.42
N GLU A 478 -4.59 12.69 21.53
CA GLU A 478 -5.69 12.10 20.77
C GLU A 478 -5.21 11.33 19.52
N ILE A 479 -3.97 11.53 19.07
CA ILE A 479 -3.48 10.94 17.80
C ILE A 479 -3.45 9.41 17.86
N ILE A 480 -2.88 8.80 18.89
CA ILE A 480 -2.85 7.34 19.03
C ILE A 480 -4.25 6.73 19.10
N PRO A 481 -5.16 7.19 20.00
CA PRO A 481 -6.52 6.70 20.00
C PRO A 481 -7.26 6.86 18.66
N MET A 482 -7.03 7.96 17.96
CA MET A 482 -7.59 8.22 16.61
C MET A 482 -7.05 7.20 15.59
N MET A 483 -5.75 6.99 15.52
CA MET A 483 -5.14 6.02 14.61
C MET A 483 -5.66 4.61 14.87
N ILE A 484 -5.73 4.18 16.14
CA ILE A 484 -6.28 2.88 16.52
C ILE A 484 -7.73 2.76 16.07
N LYS A 485 -8.57 3.76 16.34
CA LYS A 485 -9.96 3.79 15.89
C LYS A 485 -10.04 3.68 14.36
N ALA A 486 -9.27 4.46 13.64
CA ALA A 486 -9.29 4.46 12.18
C ALA A 486 -8.87 3.10 11.59
N CYS A 487 -7.84 2.48 12.18
CA CYS A 487 -7.31 1.19 11.74
C CYS A 487 -8.21 -0.02 12.10
N THR A 488 -8.99 0.06 13.19
CA THR A 488 -9.67 -1.13 13.75
C THR A 488 -11.20 -1.04 13.76
N SER A 489 -11.77 0.14 13.54
CA SER A 489 -13.22 0.32 13.64
C SER A 489 -13.98 -0.39 12.52
N ASN A 490 -15.00 -1.15 12.91
CA ASN A 490 -16.00 -1.74 12.01
C ASN A 490 -17.31 -0.92 11.97
N ASP A 491 -17.33 0.28 12.58
CA ASP A 491 -18.49 1.17 12.54
C ASP A 491 -18.69 1.71 11.12
N ASN A 492 -19.83 1.38 10.52
CA ASN A 492 -20.20 1.86 9.18
C ASN A 492 -20.47 3.36 9.12
N ASN A 493 -20.72 4.03 10.25
CA ASN A 493 -20.88 5.49 10.31
C ASN A 493 -19.54 6.22 10.42
N TYR A 494 -18.44 5.50 10.71
CA TYR A 494 -17.10 6.03 10.70
C TYR A 494 -16.41 5.60 9.39
N TRP A 495 -16.67 6.34 8.33
CA TRP A 495 -16.22 6.03 6.99
C TRP A 495 -15.45 7.21 6.37
N PHE A 496 -14.94 7.06 5.15
CA PHE A 496 -14.10 8.05 4.49
C PHE A 496 -14.78 9.41 4.31
N ASP A 497 -16.09 9.46 4.07
CA ASP A 497 -16.85 10.72 3.99
C ASP A 497 -16.84 11.50 5.31
N THR A 498 -16.86 10.81 6.44
CA THR A 498 -16.74 11.44 7.77
C THR A 498 -15.31 11.98 7.96
N ILE A 499 -14.29 11.17 7.61
CA ILE A 499 -12.88 11.55 7.74
C ILE A 499 -12.54 12.69 6.77
N TRP A 500 -13.08 12.68 5.56
CA TRP A 500 -12.92 13.73 4.55
C TRP A 500 -13.22 15.13 5.11
N ASN A 501 -14.26 15.23 5.93
CA ASN A 501 -14.66 16.49 6.55
C ASN A 501 -13.71 16.96 7.67
N ASN A 502 -12.75 16.12 8.11
CA ASN A 502 -11.73 16.48 9.09
C ASN A 502 -10.51 17.17 8.46
N SER A 503 -10.45 17.24 7.11
CA SER A 503 -9.40 18.00 6.42
C SER A 503 -9.47 19.47 6.80
N PRO A 504 -8.34 20.13 7.10
CA PRO A 504 -8.31 21.58 7.28
C PRO A 504 -8.96 22.29 6.08
N ALA A 505 -9.77 23.30 6.34
CA ALA A 505 -10.43 24.05 5.28
C ALA A 505 -9.40 24.71 4.35
N ALA A 506 -9.71 24.79 3.04
CA ALA A 506 -8.90 25.57 2.10
C ALA A 506 -8.89 27.05 2.51
N GLU A 507 -7.73 27.72 2.40
CA GLU A 507 -7.60 29.16 2.61
C GLU A 507 -7.92 29.96 1.38
#